data_79cbbced5bcee0efc62d4f5b6ef26b6c
#
_entry.id   79cbbced5bcee0efc62d4f5b6ef26b6c
#
_cell.length_a   1.000
_cell.length_b   1.000
_cell.length_c   1.000
_cell.angle_alpha   90.00
_cell.angle_beta   90.00
_cell.angle_gamma   90.00
#
_symmetry.space_group_name_H-M   'P 1'
#
loop_
_entity.id
_entity.type
_entity.pdbx_description
1 polymer ?
#
loop_
_entity_poly.entity_id
_entity_poly.type
_entity_poly.pdbx_seq_one_letter_code
_entity_poly.pdbx_strand_id
1 'polypeptide(L)'
;MTDQEKQHTQRKENYEQALERCDGYTQTLNFLNSIPSEDLTLGLAERIFVKEPELFYRIPDKFKDRELCDTAVRYDGSYLKYVPEAMKTWELCMKAIRRSPYAIAHLPVSMKNPETYLRLVRENPRNLKGVPRQSRTSEMCRIAFDNTYGKNKTDYSVISALTDPLMLYRVFREQDDPKKIRFLMDILPHDAALITPKVALEAVRKNGEVLNSVPSHSITAEVADAAVMNWPEAIQWVPRKLRTPDICLRAATCRRELSVYVPDKIAKERNIYSFHRRVDELLRQPLDYHRYKMLYEGKPVCTECVWTRCGVIDYCEVNYNPNKNRLGLRILTESAYRERRQQQQAYKAGQNRHGDTDTALRRPPQKVPQKTKRGLKW
;
A
#
# COMPACT_ATOMS: atom_id res chain seq x y z
N MET A 1 -30.18 -35.85 54.06
CA MET A 1 -29.89 -35.96 52.63
C MET A 1 -30.70 -37.10 52.07
N THR A 2 -31.56 -36.82 51.13
CA THR A 2 -32.35 -37.81 50.40
C THR A 2 -31.43 -38.62 49.47
N ASP A 3 -31.83 -39.84 49.07
CA ASP A 3 -31.02 -40.63 48.11
C ASP A 3 -30.82 -39.93 46.79
N GLN A 4 -31.75 -39.07 46.37
CA GLN A 4 -31.59 -38.20 45.18
C GLN A 4 -30.50 -37.15 45.36
N GLU A 5 -30.38 -36.54 46.54
CA GLU A 5 -29.33 -35.56 46.84
C GLU A 5 -27.95 -36.23 46.85
N LYS A 6 -27.84 -37.45 47.36
CA LYS A 6 -26.58 -38.21 47.33
C LYS A 6 -26.18 -38.59 45.92
N GLN A 7 -27.12 -39.03 45.08
CA GLN A 7 -26.85 -39.35 43.68
C GLN A 7 -26.40 -38.13 42.88
N HIS A 8 -27.02 -36.98 43.13
CA HIS A 8 -26.66 -35.73 42.46
C HIS A 8 -25.26 -35.24 42.86
N THR A 9 -24.92 -35.35 44.14
CA THR A 9 -23.57 -35.00 44.63
C THR A 9 -22.51 -35.91 44.02
N GLN A 10 -22.78 -37.22 43.98
CA GLN A 10 -21.86 -38.21 43.38
C GLN A 10 -21.65 -37.96 41.88
N ARG A 11 -22.69 -37.57 41.14
CA ARG A 11 -22.56 -37.19 39.69
C ARG A 11 -21.70 -35.97 39.52
N LYS A 12 -21.81 -34.95 40.37
CA LYS A 12 -20.98 -33.74 40.32
C LYS A 12 -19.51 -34.06 40.54
N GLU A 13 -19.19 -34.87 41.56
CA GLU A 13 -17.82 -35.30 41.83
C GLU A 13 -17.24 -36.10 40.65
N ASN A 14 -18.04 -36.93 39.99
CA ASN A 14 -17.63 -37.69 38.83
C ASN A 14 -17.29 -36.77 37.61
N TYR A 15 -18.09 -35.70 37.38
CA TYR A 15 -17.81 -34.75 36.31
C TYR A 15 -16.55 -33.93 36.59
N GLU A 16 -16.29 -33.54 37.82
CA GLU A 16 -15.07 -32.83 38.21
C GLU A 16 -13.82 -33.67 37.97
N GLN A 17 -13.84 -34.94 38.40
CA GLN A 17 -12.73 -35.85 38.14
C GLN A 17 -12.55 -36.16 36.66
N ALA A 18 -13.63 -36.26 35.90
CA ALA A 18 -13.58 -36.46 34.45
C ALA A 18 -12.99 -35.24 33.73
N LEU A 19 -13.33 -34.02 34.17
CA LEU A 19 -12.74 -32.78 33.64
C LEU A 19 -11.23 -32.72 33.91
N GLU A 20 -10.78 -33.10 35.08
CA GLU A 20 -9.35 -33.13 35.41
C GLU A 20 -8.54 -34.04 34.47
N ARG A 21 -9.13 -35.17 34.06
CA ARG A 21 -8.50 -36.13 33.12
C ARG A 21 -8.47 -35.66 31.67
N CYS A 22 -9.29 -34.65 31.29
CA CYS A 22 -9.25 -34.10 29.96
C CYS A 22 -7.91 -33.38 29.73
N ASP A 23 -7.26 -33.61 28.59
CA ASP A 23 -6.05 -32.94 28.20
C ASP A 23 -6.27 -32.18 26.86
N GLY A 24 -6.25 -30.85 26.97
CA GLY A 24 -6.42 -29.93 25.85
C GLY A 24 -7.85 -29.76 25.34
N TYR A 25 -7.97 -28.87 24.38
CA TYR A 25 -9.23 -28.37 23.83
C TYR A 25 -10.21 -29.47 23.39
N THR A 26 -9.74 -30.44 22.58
CA THR A 26 -10.63 -31.45 21.97
C THR A 26 -11.27 -32.34 23.01
N GLN A 27 -10.51 -32.78 24.05
CA GLN A 27 -11.05 -33.63 25.09
C GLN A 27 -12.03 -32.87 25.98
N THR A 28 -11.70 -31.63 26.35
CA THR A 28 -12.57 -30.76 27.13
C THR A 28 -13.86 -30.40 26.38
N LEU A 29 -13.78 -30.18 25.05
CA LEU A 29 -14.96 -29.94 24.21
C LEU A 29 -15.87 -31.20 24.17
N ASN A 30 -15.30 -32.38 23.97
CA ASN A 30 -16.05 -33.63 23.94
C ASN A 30 -16.71 -33.89 25.32
N PHE A 31 -15.97 -33.63 26.37
CA PHE A 31 -16.50 -33.68 27.73
C PHE A 31 -17.67 -32.73 27.94
N LEU A 32 -17.54 -31.43 27.57
CA LEU A 32 -18.63 -30.45 27.66
C LEU A 32 -19.87 -30.91 26.88
N ASN A 33 -19.68 -31.45 25.67
CA ASN A 33 -20.78 -31.94 24.84
C ASN A 33 -21.44 -33.23 25.39
N SER A 34 -20.76 -33.97 26.24
CA SER A 34 -21.30 -35.21 26.88
C SER A 34 -22.13 -34.92 28.11
N ILE A 35 -22.04 -33.71 28.69
CA ILE A 35 -22.79 -33.35 29.90
C ILE A 35 -24.22 -32.99 29.52
N PRO A 36 -25.26 -33.64 30.10
CA PRO A 36 -26.63 -33.19 29.96
C PRO A 36 -26.80 -31.75 30.48
N SER A 37 -27.65 -30.96 29.83
CA SER A 37 -27.84 -29.54 30.16
C SER A 37 -28.39 -29.30 31.58
N GLU A 38 -28.99 -30.33 32.19
CA GLU A 38 -29.47 -30.37 33.56
C GLU A 38 -28.36 -30.61 34.61
N ASP A 39 -27.29 -31.29 34.20
CA ASP A 39 -26.16 -31.63 35.09
C ASP A 39 -25.04 -30.57 35.03
N LEU A 40 -25.05 -29.70 33.99
CA LEU A 40 -24.10 -28.60 33.91
C LEU A 40 -24.45 -27.56 34.98
N THR A 41 -23.48 -27.22 35.81
CA THR A 41 -23.60 -26.21 36.87
C THR A 41 -22.72 -25.02 36.61
N LEU A 42 -22.96 -23.88 37.28
CA LEU A 42 -22.13 -22.68 37.15
C LEU A 42 -20.66 -23.02 37.51
N GLY A 43 -20.42 -23.67 38.65
CA GLY A 43 -19.05 -24.03 39.07
C GLY A 43 -18.32 -24.95 38.08
N LEU A 44 -19.05 -25.91 37.44
CA LEU A 44 -18.46 -26.74 36.39
C LEU A 44 -18.16 -25.94 35.12
N ALA A 45 -19.03 -24.99 34.73
CA ALA A 45 -18.81 -24.09 33.62
C ALA A 45 -17.58 -23.18 33.84
N GLU A 46 -17.40 -22.65 35.04
CA GLU A 46 -16.21 -21.90 35.45
C GLU A 46 -14.93 -22.73 35.35
N ARG A 47 -14.95 -23.96 35.85
CA ARG A 47 -13.78 -24.86 35.76
C ARG A 47 -13.43 -25.26 34.34
N ILE A 48 -14.44 -25.48 33.48
CA ILE A 48 -14.24 -25.70 32.04
C ILE A 48 -13.59 -24.49 31.42
N PHE A 49 -14.07 -23.29 31.75
CA PHE A 49 -13.47 -22.03 31.22
C PHE A 49 -12.03 -21.84 31.73
N VAL A 50 -11.75 -22.10 32.99
CA VAL A 50 -10.39 -21.99 33.53
C VAL A 50 -9.43 -22.96 32.85
N LYS A 51 -9.91 -24.17 32.53
CA LYS A 51 -9.10 -25.18 31.83
C LYS A 51 -8.88 -24.85 30.37
N GLU A 52 -9.96 -24.49 29.67
CA GLU A 52 -9.95 -24.17 28.23
C GLU A 52 -10.80 -22.89 27.95
N PRO A 53 -10.20 -21.70 28.09
CA PRO A 53 -10.90 -20.44 27.94
C PRO A 53 -11.57 -20.28 26.56
N GLU A 54 -11.02 -20.93 25.55
CA GLU A 54 -11.57 -20.90 24.18
C GLU A 54 -12.97 -21.51 24.10
N LEU A 55 -13.36 -22.36 25.07
CA LEU A 55 -14.70 -22.95 25.12
C LEU A 55 -15.77 -22.01 25.65
N PHE A 56 -15.46 -20.77 26.06
CA PHE A 56 -16.43 -19.80 26.55
C PHE A 56 -17.64 -19.64 25.62
N TYR A 57 -17.43 -19.70 24.31
CA TYR A 57 -18.53 -19.60 23.33
C TYR A 57 -19.51 -20.77 23.36
N ARG A 58 -19.11 -21.92 23.91
CA ARG A 58 -19.93 -23.15 24.02
C ARG A 58 -20.70 -23.23 25.31
N ILE A 59 -20.29 -22.48 26.33
CA ILE A 59 -21.01 -22.42 27.62
C ILE A 59 -22.37 -21.80 27.38
N PRO A 60 -23.50 -22.44 27.80
CA PRO A 60 -24.85 -21.88 27.68
C PRO A 60 -25.00 -20.57 28.46
N ASP A 61 -25.77 -19.61 27.92
CA ASP A 61 -25.91 -18.28 28.51
C ASP A 61 -26.44 -18.28 29.95
N LYS A 62 -27.24 -19.25 30.32
CA LYS A 62 -27.76 -19.39 31.70
C LYS A 62 -26.66 -19.59 32.76
N PHE A 63 -25.46 -20.02 32.34
CA PHE A 63 -24.29 -20.22 33.22
C PHE A 63 -23.23 -19.12 33.06
N LYS A 64 -23.48 -18.15 32.18
CA LYS A 64 -22.60 -16.98 32.00
C LYS A 64 -23.04 -15.87 32.96
N ASP A 65 -22.66 -15.98 34.19
CA ASP A 65 -22.90 -14.95 35.18
C ASP A 65 -21.92 -13.76 35.02
N ARG A 66 -22.05 -12.75 35.90
CA ARG A 66 -21.22 -11.56 35.85
C ARG A 66 -19.73 -11.87 36.08
N GLU A 67 -19.42 -12.81 36.98
CA GLU A 67 -18.05 -13.12 37.35
C GLU A 67 -17.32 -13.88 36.25
N LEU A 68 -17.98 -14.90 35.68
CA LEU A 68 -17.47 -15.64 34.54
C LEU A 68 -17.30 -14.74 33.31
N CYS A 69 -18.26 -13.86 33.02
CA CYS A 69 -18.15 -12.87 31.93
C CYS A 69 -17.00 -11.89 32.16
N ASP A 70 -16.81 -11.38 33.37
CA ASP A 70 -15.70 -10.48 33.71
C ASP A 70 -14.35 -11.18 33.53
N THR A 71 -14.24 -12.42 33.96
CA THR A 71 -13.04 -13.24 33.81
C THR A 71 -12.77 -13.52 32.32
N ALA A 72 -13.79 -13.85 31.55
CA ALA A 72 -13.67 -14.13 30.14
C ALA A 72 -13.16 -12.90 29.36
N VAL A 73 -13.72 -11.71 29.58
CA VAL A 73 -13.26 -10.49 28.88
C VAL A 73 -11.89 -10.00 29.36
N ARG A 74 -11.48 -10.33 30.59
CA ARG A 74 -10.09 -10.09 31.06
C ARG A 74 -9.10 -11.00 30.37
N TYR A 75 -9.48 -12.25 30.09
CA TYR A 75 -8.65 -13.19 29.34
C TYR A 75 -8.49 -12.72 27.89
N ASP A 76 -9.61 -12.52 27.17
CA ASP A 76 -9.63 -11.94 25.82
C ASP A 76 -10.84 -11.03 25.63
N GLY A 77 -10.59 -9.73 25.36
CA GLY A 77 -11.64 -8.76 25.14
C GLY A 77 -12.57 -9.11 23.96
N SER A 78 -12.12 -9.93 23.02
CA SER A 78 -12.96 -10.38 21.89
C SER A 78 -14.09 -11.31 22.33
N TYR A 79 -14.01 -11.88 23.53
CA TYR A 79 -15.07 -12.72 24.09
C TYR A 79 -16.33 -11.94 24.46
N LEU A 80 -16.29 -10.60 24.44
CA LEU A 80 -17.49 -9.78 24.55
C LEU A 80 -18.59 -10.19 23.54
N LYS A 81 -18.23 -10.76 22.40
CA LYS A 81 -19.21 -11.28 21.40
C LYS A 81 -20.07 -12.42 21.94
N TYR A 82 -19.57 -13.17 22.93
CA TYR A 82 -20.24 -14.33 23.51
C TYR A 82 -20.88 -14.04 24.86
N VAL A 83 -20.73 -12.81 25.36
CA VAL A 83 -21.39 -12.34 26.59
C VAL A 83 -22.87 -12.07 26.28
N PRO A 84 -23.83 -12.55 27.12
CA PRO A 84 -25.25 -12.22 26.97
C PRO A 84 -25.50 -10.71 27.00
N GLU A 85 -26.42 -10.21 26.18
CA GLU A 85 -26.71 -8.77 26.08
C GLU A 85 -27.04 -8.13 27.43
N ALA A 86 -27.78 -8.84 28.30
CA ALA A 86 -28.14 -8.35 29.64
C ALA A 86 -26.92 -8.14 30.56
N MET A 87 -25.81 -8.84 30.29
CA MET A 87 -24.58 -8.72 31.07
C MET A 87 -23.59 -7.69 30.52
N LYS A 88 -23.84 -7.15 29.32
CA LYS A 88 -22.97 -6.15 28.66
C LYS A 88 -23.15 -4.75 29.27
N THR A 89 -22.71 -4.58 30.52
CA THR A 89 -22.69 -3.27 31.16
C THR A 89 -21.58 -2.40 30.54
N TRP A 90 -21.68 -1.07 30.70
CA TRP A 90 -20.64 -0.13 30.25
C TRP A 90 -19.26 -0.51 30.81
N GLU A 91 -19.19 -0.85 32.10
CA GLU A 91 -17.96 -1.23 32.77
C GLU A 91 -17.31 -2.47 32.12
N LEU A 92 -18.10 -3.53 31.89
CA LEU A 92 -17.62 -4.76 31.26
C LEU A 92 -17.15 -4.52 29.83
N CYS A 93 -17.92 -3.73 29.06
CA CYS A 93 -17.56 -3.35 27.71
C CYS A 93 -16.22 -2.58 27.67
N MET A 94 -16.01 -1.65 28.62
CA MET A 94 -14.76 -0.90 28.71
C MET A 94 -13.56 -1.79 29.07
N LYS A 95 -13.74 -2.78 29.96
CA LYS A 95 -12.71 -3.78 30.26
C LYS A 95 -12.35 -4.58 28.99
N ALA A 96 -13.34 -5.04 28.25
CA ALA A 96 -13.15 -5.75 26.99
C ALA A 96 -12.38 -4.91 25.96
N ILE A 97 -12.78 -3.65 25.74
CA ILE A 97 -12.17 -2.74 24.76
C ILE A 97 -10.73 -2.41 25.12
N ARG A 98 -10.40 -2.20 26.39
CA ARG A 98 -9.02 -1.99 26.83
C ARG A 98 -8.12 -3.18 26.51
N ARG A 99 -8.68 -4.38 26.54
CA ARG A 99 -7.97 -5.62 26.21
C ARG A 99 -7.86 -5.83 24.69
N SER A 100 -8.95 -5.57 23.97
CA SER A 100 -9.02 -5.73 22.52
C SER A 100 -9.92 -4.65 21.89
N PRO A 101 -9.39 -3.74 21.04
CA PRO A 101 -10.20 -2.76 20.31
C PRO A 101 -11.32 -3.39 19.48
N TYR A 102 -11.17 -4.63 19.05
CA TYR A 102 -12.18 -5.33 18.25
C TYR A 102 -13.47 -5.62 19.03
N ALA A 103 -13.43 -5.58 20.38
CA ALA A 103 -14.63 -5.68 21.21
C ALA A 103 -15.67 -4.59 20.92
N ILE A 104 -15.27 -3.45 20.35
CA ILE A 104 -16.17 -2.35 19.95
C ILE A 104 -17.26 -2.83 18.99
N ALA A 105 -16.96 -3.77 18.10
CA ALA A 105 -17.95 -4.34 17.17
C ALA A 105 -19.10 -5.07 17.90
N HIS A 106 -18.86 -5.51 19.13
CA HIS A 106 -19.78 -6.34 19.95
C HIS A 106 -20.43 -5.57 21.08
N LEU A 107 -20.33 -4.23 21.07
CA LEU A 107 -21.09 -3.37 21.99
C LEU A 107 -22.60 -3.57 21.80
N PRO A 108 -23.42 -3.37 22.87
CA PRO A 108 -24.87 -3.28 22.76
C PRO A 108 -25.31 -2.20 21.76
N VAL A 109 -26.46 -2.39 21.12
CA VAL A 109 -27.01 -1.45 20.15
C VAL A 109 -27.13 -0.04 20.75
N SER A 110 -27.55 0.08 21.99
CA SER A 110 -27.67 1.35 22.73
C SER A 110 -26.35 2.13 22.85
N MET A 111 -25.21 1.43 22.82
CA MET A 111 -23.86 2.03 22.91
C MET A 111 -23.22 2.24 21.53
N LYS A 112 -23.81 1.73 20.45
CA LYS A 112 -23.30 1.88 19.08
C LYS A 112 -23.75 3.19 18.45
N ASN A 113 -23.12 4.29 18.84
CA ASN A 113 -23.39 5.62 18.28
C ASN A 113 -22.10 6.41 18.04
N PRO A 114 -22.13 7.44 17.18
CA PRO A 114 -20.94 8.23 16.82
C PRO A 114 -20.24 8.87 18.02
N GLU A 115 -20.99 9.32 19.01
CA GLU A 115 -20.45 9.98 20.21
C GLU A 115 -19.63 8.99 21.05
N THR A 116 -20.17 7.79 21.28
CA THR A 116 -19.46 6.70 21.96
C THR A 116 -18.17 6.34 21.22
N TYR A 117 -18.24 6.15 19.90
CA TYR A 117 -17.05 5.83 19.10
C TYR A 117 -16.00 6.93 19.17
N LEU A 118 -16.40 8.19 19.06
CA LEU A 118 -15.49 9.33 19.16
C LEU A 118 -14.82 9.39 20.54
N ARG A 119 -15.58 9.18 21.61
CA ARG A 119 -15.05 9.10 22.98
C ARG A 119 -14.01 7.98 23.12
N LEU A 120 -14.30 6.79 22.62
CA LEU A 120 -13.39 5.64 22.66
C LEU A 120 -12.09 5.89 21.88
N VAL A 121 -12.16 6.55 20.73
CA VAL A 121 -10.98 6.91 19.93
C VAL A 121 -10.16 8.00 20.62
N ARG A 122 -10.79 8.97 21.32
CA ARG A 122 -10.10 9.96 22.13
C ARG A 122 -9.36 9.35 23.31
N GLU A 123 -9.98 8.35 23.99
CA GLU A 123 -9.34 7.63 25.08
C GLU A 123 -8.15 6.79 24.60
N ASN A 124 -8.29 6.09 23.49
CA ASN A 124 -7.22 5.30 22.90
C ASN A 124 -7.34 5.30 21.37
N PRO A 125 -6.43 5.95 20.66
CA PRO A 125 -6.43 6.01 19.19
C PRO A 125 -6.50 4.66 18.48
N ARG A 126 -5.96 3.60 19.10
CA ARG A 126 -6.04 2.21 18.58
C ARG A 126 -7.46 1.68 18.50
N ASN A 127 -8.39 2.26 19.25
CA ASN A 127 -9.79 1.90 19.21
C ASN A 127 -10.44 2.15 17.83
N LEU A 128 -9.85 3.01 17.00
CA LEU A 128 -10.32 3.23 15.63
C LEU A 128 -10.48 1.92 14.85
N LYS A 129 -9.63 0.92 15.10
CA LYS A 129 -9.70 -0.39 14.45
C LYS A 129 -11.01 -1.14 14.72
N GLY A 130 -11.51 -1.02 15.94
CA GLY A 130 -12.74 -1.69 16.36
C GLY A 130 -14.01 -0.97 15.89
N VAL A 131 -13.92 0.33 15.57
CA VAL A 131 -15.07 1.09 15.05
C VAL A 131 -15.44 0.55 13.67
N PRO A 132 -16.73 0.22 13.40
CA PRO A 132 -17.18 -0.19 12.09
C PRO A 132 -16.82 0.86 11.03
N ARG A 133 -16.30 0.40 9.86
CA ARG A 133 -15.74 1.28 8.83
C ARG A 133 -16.68 2.41 8.43
N GLN A 134 -17.98 2.11 8.23
CA GLN A 134 -19.01 3.09 7.86
C GLN A 134 -19.29 4.14 8.95
N SER A 135 -18.87 3.88 10.19
CA SER A 135 -19.06 4.78 11.34
C SER A 135 -17.81 5.60 11.67
N ARG A 136 -16.69 5.40 10.94
CA ARG A 136 -15.46 6.15 11.15
C ARG A 136 -15.58 7.51 10.49
N THR A 137 -15.58 8.56 11.30
CA THR A 137 -15.61 9.95 10.80
C THR A 137 -14.20 10.48 10.54
N SER A 138 -14.09 11.51 9.71
CA SER A 138 -12.79 12.19 9.47
C SER A 138 -12.18 12.74 10.77
N GLU A 139 -13.02 13.17 11.73
CA GLU A 139 -12.54 13.60 13.05
C GLU A 139 -11.89 12.46 13.82
N MET A 140 -12.51 11.27 13.86
CA MET A 140 -11.94 10.08 14.49
C MET A 140 -10.61 9.69 13.84
N CYS A 141 -10.56 9.70 12.51
CA CYS A 141 -9.34 9.41 11.75
C CYS A 141 -8.24 10.42 12.07
N ARG A 142 -8.56 11.72 12.13
CA ARG A 142 -7.62 12.79 12.49
C ARG A 142 -7.06 12.61 13.89
N ILE A 143 -7.92 12.39 14.89
CA ILE A 143 -7.50 12.18 16.28
C ILE A 143 -6.59 10.95 16.39
N ALA A 144 -6.97 9.84 15.74
CA ALA A 144 -6.16 8.63 15.74
C ALA A 144 -4.80 8.86 15.07
N PHE A 145 -4.79 9.54 13.93
CA PHE A 145 -3.58 9.87 13.18
C PHE A 145 -2.64 10.78 13.99
N ASP A 146 -3.12 11.94 14.47
CA ASP A 146 -2.30 12.94 15.16
C ASP A 146 -1.64 12.39 16.45
N ASN A 147 -2.25 11.37 17.08
CA ASN A 147 -1.72 10.73 18.28
C ASN A 147 -0.81 9.51 18.03
N THR A 148 -0.81 8.96 16.83
CA THR A 148 -0.11 7.68 16.53
C THR A 148 0.89 7.77 15.39
N TYR A 149 0.85 8.86 14.61
CA TYR A 149 1.76 9.10 13.51
C TYR A 149 2.78 10.19 13.85
N GLY A 150 4.07 9.93 13.60
CA GLY A 150 5.14 10.89 13.81
C GLY A 150 6.52 10.29 13.57
N LYS A 151 7.55 11.14 13.60
CA LYS A 151 8.93 10.76 13.25
C LYS A 151 9.48 9.59 14.07
N ASN A 152 9.06 9.41 15.32
CA ASN A 152 9.62 8.41 16.23
C ASN A 152 8.63 7.32 16.65
N LYS A 153 7.35 7.45 16.34
CA LYS A 153 6.30 6.48 16.72
C LYS A 153 5.23 6.46 15.64
N THR A 154 5.25 5.44 14.80
CA THR A 154 4.20 5.21 13.82
C THR A 154 3.49 3.91 14.12
N ASP A 155 2.21 3.98 14.48
CA ASP A 155 1.40 2.80 14.65
C ASP A 155 0.72 2.42 13.32
N TYR A 156 1.38 1.58 12.54
CA TYR A 156 0.88 1.11 11.24
C TYR A 156 -0.49 0.44 11.32
N SER A 157 -0.81 -0.12 12.48
CA SER A 157 -2.11 -0.75 12.69
C SER A 157 -3.26 0.25 12.76
N VAL A 158 -3.00 1.48 13.18
CA VAL A 158 -3.98 2.58 13.13
C VAL A 158 -4.06 3.14 11.72
N ILE A 159 -2.93 3.26 11.03
CA ILE A 159 -2.91 3.72 9.62
C ILE A 159 -3.77 2.81 8.74
N SER A 160 -3.69 1.48 8.91
CA SER A 160 -4.55 0.54 8.17
C SER A 160 -6.05 0.68 8.48
N ALA A 161 -6.40 1.33 9.58
CA ALA A 161 -7.78 1.59 9.96
C ALA A 161 -8.32 2.94 9.49
N LEU A 162 -7.47 3.82 8.94
CA LEU A 162 -7.90 5.11 8.41
C LEU A 162 -8.85 4.92 7.22
N THR A 163 -9.88 5.77 7.16
CA THR A 163 -10.84 5.82 6.06
C THR A 163 -10.88 7.19 5.39
N ASP A 164 -10.03 8.12 5.82
CA ASP A 164 -9.91 9.46 5.26
C ASP A 164 -8.72 9.52 4.30
N PRO A 165 -8.94 9.73 2.99
CA PRO A 165 -7.88 9.83 2.00
C PRO A 165 -6.87 10.96 2.28
N LEU A 166 -7.32 12.04 2.95
CA LEU A 166 -6.45 13.17 3.27
C LEU A 166 -5.36 12.77 4.29
N MET A 167 -5.72 11.95 5.27
CA MET A 167 -4.75 11.43 6.24
C MET A 167 -3.74 10.52 5.56
N LEU A 168 -4.18 9.64 4.66
CA LEU A 168 -3.28 8.80 3.87
C LEU A 168 -2.36 9.61 2.97
N TYR A 169 -2.89 10.64 2.32
CA TYR A 169 -2.06 11.57 1.53
C TYR A 169 -0.91 12.15 2.39
N ARG A 170 -1.19 12.58 3.62
CA ARG A 170 -0.15 13.06 4.55
C ARG A 170 0.87 11.98 4.89
N VAL A 171 0.42 10.74 5.16
CA VAL A 171 1.32 9.61 5.44
C VAL A 171 2.31 9.41 4.28
N PHE A 172 1.83 9.30 3.05
CA PHE A 172 2.68 9.05 1.89
C PHE A 172 3.55 10.26 1.54
N ARG A 173 3.06 11.48 1.76
CA ARG A 173 3.83 12.71 1.56
C ARG A 173 5.02 12.82 2.51
N GLU A 174 4.83 12.48 3.78
CA GLU A 174 5.84 12.61 4.84
C GLU A 174 6.79 11.40 4.93
N GLN A 175 6.42 10.26 4.36
CA GLN A 175 7.25 9.06 4.37
C GLN A 175 8.22 9.06 3.19
N ASP A 176 9.53 8.97 3.45
CA ASP A 176 10.58 8.96 2.41
C ASP A 176 11.20 7.58 2.16
N ASP A 177 10.97 6.61 3.06
CA ASP A 177 11.51 5.27 2.92
C ASP A 177 10.69 4.42 1.92
N PRO A 178 11.25 4.02 0.75
CA PRO A 178 10.52 3.23 -0.25
C PRO A 178 10.01 1.89 0.27
N LYS A 179 10.71 1.25 1.21
CA LYS A 179 10.29 -0.04 1.81
C LYS A 179 9.05 0.14 2.68
N LYS A 180 9.01 1.24 3.44
CA LYS A 180 7.83 1.59 4.25
C LYS A 180 6.66 1.99 3.38
N ILE A 181 6.88 2.70 2.27
CA ILE A 181 5.85 2.99 1.27
C ILE A 181 5.24 1.69 0.73
N ARG A 182 6.07 0.70 0.37
CA ARG A 182 5.59 -0.61 -0.08
C ARG A 182 4.75 -1.29 0.98
N PHE A 183 5.29 -1.41 2.20
CA PHE A 183 4.59 -2.00 3.33
C PHE A 183 3.24 -1.31 3.62
N LEU A 184 3.20 0.02 3.57
CA LEU A 184 1.96 0.79 3.75
C LEU A 184 0.92 0.44 2.69
N MET A 185 1.30 0.37 1.41
CA MET A 185 0.38 -0.01 0.34
C MET A 185 -0.16 -1.43 0.51
N ASP A 186 0.66 -2.35 1.00
CA ASP A 186 0.29 -3.76 1.19
C ASP A 186 -0.70 -3.96 2.36
N ILE A 187 -0.62 -3.13 3.43
CA ILE A 187 -1.53 -3.22 4.58
C ILE A 187 -2.84 -2.44 4.41
N LEU A 188 -2.90 -1.52 3.44
CA LEU A 188 -4.11 -0.73 3.21
C LEU A 188 -5.19 -1.57 2.52
N PRO A 189 -6.46 -1.35 2.88
CA PRO A 189 -7.56 -1.95 2.12
C PRO A 189 -7.51 -1.45 0.66
N HIS A 190 -7.63 -2.36 -0.30
CA HIS A 190 -7.74 -2.03 -1.73
C HIS A 190 -9.08 -1.33 -2.03
N ASP A 191 -9.39 -0.26 -1.30
CA ASP A 191 -10.61 0.51 -1.44
C ASP A 191 -10.39 1.69 -2.39
N ALA A 192 -11.22 1.71 -3.41
CA ALA A 192 -11.26 2.73 -4.42
C ALA A 192 -11.42 4.16 -3.87
N ALA A 193 -12.24 4.33 -2.84
CA ALA A 193 -12.48 5.63 -2.23
C ALA A 193 -11.31 6.13 -1.39
N LEU A 194 -10.47 5.22 -0.91
CA LEU A 194 -9.37 5.52 0.00
C LEU A 194 -8.08 5.84 -0.73
N ILE A 195 -7.72 5.04 -1.73
CA ILE A 195 -6.53 5.25 -2.56
C ILE A 195 -6.91 6.16 -3.74
N THR A 196 -7.04 7.45 -3.47
CA THR A 196 -7.32 8.45 -4.51
C THR A 196 -6.12 8.67 -5.43
N PRO A 197 -6.28 9.28 -6.63
CA PRO A 197 -5.16 9.62 -7.52
C PRO A 197 -4.06 10.44 -6.83
N LYS A 198 -4.39 11.32 -5.89
CA LYS A 198 -3.41 12.09 -5.11
C LYS A 198 -2.58 11.21 -4.18
N VAL A 199 -3.23 10.30 -3.48
CA VAL A 199 -2.55 9.31 -2.60
C VAL A 199 -1.64 8.41 -3.42
N ALA A 200 -2.15 7.88 -4.54
CA ALA A 200 -1.40 7.04 -5.46
C ALA A 200 -0.17 7.78 -6.02
N LEU A 201 -0.31 9.06 -6.39
CA LEU A 201 0.78 9.86 -6.93
C LEU A 201 1.93 10.02 -5.94
N GLU A 202 1.63 10.35 -4.68
CA GLU A 202 2.67 10.46 -3.65
C GLU A 202 3.37 9.12 -3.39
N ALA A 203 2.63 8.03 -3.37
CA ALA A 203 3.20 6.70 -3.19
C ALA A 203 4.15 6.31 -4.33
N VAL A 204 3.72 6.46 -5.61
CA VAL A 204 4.53 6.06 -6.77
C VAL A 204 5.71 6.98 -7.03
N ARG A 205 5.65 8.26 -6.65
CA ARG A 205 6.80 9.18 -6.75
C ARG A 205 7.97 8.71 -5.90
N LYS A 206 7.72 8.07 -4.79
CA LYS A 206 8.73 7.57 -3.85
C LYS A 206 9.10 6.10 -4.10
N ASN A 207 8.14 5.31 -4.56
CA ASN A 207 8.36 3.92 -4.95
C ASN A 207 7.43 3.54 -6.11
N GLY A 208 7.96 3.52 -7.34
CA GLY A 208 7.18 3.19 -8.55
C GLY A 208 6.65 1.76 -8.58
N GLU A 209 7.27 0.84 -7.83
CA GLU A 209 6.87 -0.56 -7.75
C GLU A 209 5.45 -0.72 -7.17
N VAL A 210 5.01 0.20 -6.31
CA VAL A 210 3.69 0.12 -5.67
C VAL A 210 2.52 0.35 -6.63
N LEU A 211 2.79 0.69 -7.90
CA LEU A 211 1.75 0.84 -8.92
C LEU A 211 0.91 -0.46 -9.08
N ASN A 212 1.50 -1.63 -8.83
CA ASN A 212 0.80 -2.91 -8.87
C ASN A 212 -0.32 -3.03 -7.83
N SER A 213 -0.21 -2.31 -6.71
CA SER A 213 -1.19 -2.29 -5.62
C SER A 213 -2.17 -1.10 -5.72
N VAL A 214 -1.99 -0.20 -6.71
CA VAL A 214 -2.88 0.94 -6.92
C VAL A 214 -4.13 0.50 -7.69
N PRO A 215 -5.35 0.79 -7.20
CA PRO A 215 -6.59 0.51 -7.92
C PRO A 215 -6.62 1.19 -9.29
N SER A 216 -7.11 0.50 -10.32
CA SER A 216 -7.04 0.94 -11.71
C SER A 216 -7.71 2.30 -11.99
N HIS A 217 -8.78 2.65 -11.25
CA HIS A 217 -9.46 3.96 -11.37
C HIS A 217 -8.61 5.12 -10.83
N SER A 218 -7.65 4.86 -9.95
CA SER A 218 -6.72 5.85 -9.39
C SER A 218 -5.44 6.00 -10.21
N ILE A 219 -5.23 5.14 -11.22
CA ILE A 219 -4.11 5.26 -12.14
C ILE A 219 -4.47 6.29 -13.22
N THR A 220 -4.06 7.54 -13.01
CA THR A 220 -4.13 8.61 -14.00
C THR A 220 -2.88 8.62 -14.88
N ALA A 221 -2.88 9.44 -15.95
CA ALA A 221 -1.70 9.62 -16.77
C ALA A 221 -0.50 10.15 -15.96
N GLU A 222 -0.74 11.04 -15.00
CA GLU A 222 0.29 11.59 -14.11
C GLU A 222 0.86 10.50 -13.15
N VAL A 223 -0.02 9.68 -12.57
CA VAL A 223 0.40 8.56 -11.71
C VAL A 223 1.22 7.54 -12.51
N ALA A 224 0.79 7.20 -13.72
CA ALA A 224 1.51 6.28 -14.59
C ALA A 224 2.89 6.82 -15.00
N ASP A 225 2.97 8.10 -15.37
CA ASP A 225 4.25 8.75 -15.71
C ASP A 225 5.21 8.78 -14.53
N ALA A 226 4.73 9.19 -13.35
CA ALA A 226 5.52 9.22 -12.13
C ALA A 226 6.02 7.83 -11.72
N ALA A 227 5.18 6.80 -11.83
CA ALA A 227 5.56 5.42 -11.51
C ALA A 227 6.67 4.91 -12.43
N VAL A 228 6.52 5.07 -13.76
CA VAL A 228 7.52 4.64 -14.75
C VAL A 228 8.78 5.50 -14.67
N MET A 229 8.67 6.76 -14.25
CA MET A 229 9.82 7.62 -13.99
C MET A 229 10.68 7.10 -12.83
N ASN A 230 10.04 6.67 -11.77
CA ASN A 230 10.71 6.14 -10.59
C ASN A 230 11.19 4.70 -10.81
N TRP A 231 10.35 3.87 -11.44
CA TRP A 231 10.63 2.46 -11.70
C TRP A 231 10.10 2.05 -13.08
N PRO A 232 10.97 1.91 -14.10
CA PRO A 232 10.56 1.68 -15.50
C PRO A 232 9.71 0.44 -15.70
N GLU A 233 9.92 -0.62 -14.92
CA GLU A 233 9.15 -1.85 -14.97
C GLU A 233 7.69 -1.66 -14.59
N ALA A 234 7.33 -0.54 -13.95
CA ALA A 234 5.94 -0.21 -13.66
C ALA A 234 5.04 -0.14 -14.92
N ILE A 235 5.64 0.01 -16.12
CA ILE A 235 4.88 0.02 -17.40
C ILE A 235 4.00 -1.21 -17.57
N GLN A 236 4.38 -2.35 -17.00
CA GLN A 236 3.56 -3.59 -17.10
C GLN A 236 2.18 -3.43 -16.46
N TRP A 237 2.05 -2.62 -15.42
CA TRP A 237 0.78 -2.33 -14.72
C TRP A 237 0.08 -1.06 -15.21
N VAL A 238 0.72 -0.27 -16.07
CA VAL A 238 0.07 0.89 -16.69
C VAL A 238 -1.02 0.41 -17.67
N PRO A 239 -2.29 0.84 -17.51
CA PRO A 239 -3.34 0.54 -18.46
C PRO A 239 -2.96 0.93 -19.90
N ARG A 240 -3.26 0.09 -20.89
CA ARG A 240 -2.87 0.33 -22.30
C ARG A 240 -3.25 1.72 -22.81
N LYS A 241 -4.43 2.22 -22.42
CA LYS A 241 -4.93 3.56 -22.81
C LYS A 241 -4.09 4.73 -22.27
N LEU A 242 -3.33 4.49 -21.20
CA LEU A 242 -2.47 5.50 -20.56
C LEU A 242 -1.00 5.37 -20.96
N ARG A 243 -0.62 4.39 -21.77
CA ARG A 243 0.75 4.24 -22.29
C ARG A 243 1.01 5.27 -23.39
N THR A 244 1.38 6.47 -22.95
CA THR A 244 1.77 7.56 -23.87
C THR A 244 3.12 7.25 -24.54
N PRO A 245 3.44 7.91 -25.68
CA PRO A 245 4.75 7.77 -26.31
C PRO A 245 5.92 8.07 -25.35
N ASP A 246 5.77 9.03 -24.44
CA ASP A 246 6.83 9.41 -23.50
C ASP A 246 7.04 8.34 -22.43
N ILE A 247 5.96 7.78 -21.87
CA ILE A 247 6.03 6.66 -20.91
C ILE A 247 6.69 5.45 -21.58
N CYS A 248 6.26 5.11 -22.81
CA CYS A 248 6.81 3.98 -23.56
C CYS A 248 8.29 4.15 -23.88
N LEU A 249 8.67 5.35 -24.37
CA LEU A 249 10.06 5.67 -24.65
C LEU A 249 10.91 5.53 -23.38
N ARG A 250 10.45 6.05 -22.24
CA ARG A 250 11.15 5.99 -20.97
C ARG A 250 11.41 4.55 -20.54
N ALA A 251 10.37 3.71 -20.54
CA ALA A 251 10.50 2.30 -20.15
C ALA A 251 11.47 1.55 -21.07
N ALA A 252 11.29 1.66 -22.40
CA ALA A 252 12.10 0.96 -23.38
C ALA A 252 13.57 1.45 -23.43
N THR A 253 13.86 2.70 -23.05
CA THR A 253 15.23 3.20 -22.96
C THR A 253 15.96 2.72 -21.73
N CYS A 254 15.26 2.55 -20.60
CA CYS A 254 15.88 2.04 -19.38
C CYS A 254 16.17 0.54 -19.47
N ARG A 255 15.25 -0.23 -20.05
CA ARG A 255 15.39 -1.67 -20.26
C ARG A 255 14.73 -2.10 -21.56
N ARG A 256 15.53 -2.69 -22.46
CA ARG A 256 15.07 -3.14 -23.78
C ARG A 256 13.93 -4.16 -23.70
N GLU A 257 13.95 -5.01 -22.69
CA GLU A 257 12.92 -6.05 -22.46
C GLU A 257 11.53 -5.46 -22.27
N LEU A 258 11.46 -4.22 -21.74
CA LEU A 258 10.19 -3.52 -21.52
C LEU A 258 9.52 -3.05 -22.82
N SER A 259 10.22 -3.14 -23.96
CA SER A 259 9.64 -2.85 -25.27
C SER A 259 8.43 -3.72 -25.61
N VAL A 260 8.30 -4.91 -25.02
CA VAL A 260 7.15 -5.81 -25.15
C VAL A 260 5.83 -5.16 -24.69
N TYR A 261 5.91 -4.20 -23.77
CA TYR A 261 4.75 -3.46 -23.27
C TYR A 261 4.40 -2.21 -24.09
N VAL A 262 5.25 -1.83 -25.07
CA VAL A 262 5.02 -0.68 -25.94
C VAL A 262 4.03 -1.06 -27.03
N PRO A 263 2.91 -0.33 -27.20
CA PRO A 263 1.98 -0.57 -28.30
C PRO A 263 2.66 -0.44 -29.68
N ASP A 264 2.40 -1.36 -30.61
CA ASP A 264 3.02 -1.40 -31.94
C ASP A 264 2.92 -0.08 -32.70
N LYS A 265 1.79 0.61 -32.58
CA LYS A 265 1.57 1.92 -33.20
C LYS A 265 2.63 2.92 -32.70
N ILE A 266 2.84 3.00 -31.40
CA ILE A 266 3.81 3.93 -30.79
C ILE A 266 5.25 3.51 -31.18
N ALA A 267 5.54 2.21 -31.15
CA ALA A 267 6.86 1.69 -31.49
C ALA A 267 7.23 2.02 -32.94
N LYS A 268 6.28 1.92 -33.87
CA LYS A 268 6.48 2.24 -35.30
C LYS A 268 6.56 3.73 -35.55
N GLU A 269 5.63 4.53 -35.00
CA GLU A 269 5.59 5.99 -35.22
C GLU A 269 6.84 6.69 -34.68
N ARG A 270 7.40 6.20 -33.58
CA ARG A 270 8.54 6.82 -32.91
C ARG A 270 9.89 6.19 -33.26
N ASN A 271 9.93 5.17 -34.12
CA ASN A 271 11.16 4.45 -34.47
C ASN A 271 12.02 3.99 -33.27
N ILE A 272 11.33 3.69 -32.14
CA ILE A 272 11.99 3.43 -30.84
C ILE A 272 13.05 2.34 -30.97
N TYR A 273 12.73 1.24 -31.67
CA TYR A 273 13.66 0.11 -31.82
C TYR A 273 14.90 0.46 -32.66
N SER A 274 14.70 1.19 -33.77
CA SER A 274 15.82 1.55 -34.65
C SER A 274 16.73 2.60 -34.00
N PHE A 275 16.16 3.54 -33.26
CA PHE A 275 16.92 4.54 -32.51
C PHE A 275 17.77 3.90 -31.41
N HIS A 276 17.18 3.04 -30.58
CA HIS A 276 17.90 2.32 -29.52
C HIS A 276 19.05 1.50 -30.07
N ARG A 277 18.77 0.69 -31.10
CA ARG A 277 19.80 -0.14 -31.70
C ARG A 277 20.99 0.69 -32.18
N ARG A 278 20.75 1.84 -32.79
CA ARG A 278 21.83 2.71 -33.27
C ARG A 278 22.61 3.37 -32.16
N VAL A 279 21.93 3.78 -31.08
CA VAL A 279 22.63 4.34 -29.91
C VAL A 279 23.49 3.26 -29.23
N ASP A 280 22.95 2.06 -29.06
CA ASP A 280 23.70 0.95 -28.44
C ASP A 280 24.87 0.49 -29.31
N GLU A 281 24.70 0.40 -30.64
CA GLU A 281 25.76 0.08 -31.59
C GLU A 281 26.89 1.13 -31.59
N LEU A 282 26.53 2.40 -31.39
CA LEU A 282 27.49 3.50 -31.40
C LEU A 282 28.26 3.63 -30.08
N LEU A 283 27.54 3.57 -28.95
CA LEU A 283 28.11 3.92 -27.66
C LEU A 283 28.62 2.71 -26.87
N ARG A 284 28.17 1.50 -27.19
CA ARG A 284 28.44 0.24 -26.46
C ARG A 284 28.22 0.31 -24.95
N GLN A 285 27.62 1.39 -24.48
CA GLN A 285 27.21 1.62 -23.09
C GLN A 285 25.81 2.19 -23.09
N PRO A 286 24.91 1.70 -22.20
CA PRO A 286 23.58 2.24 -22.10
C PRO A 286 23.64 3.67 -21.58
N LEU A 287 22.93 4.57 -22.24
CA LEU A 287 22.68 5.92 -21.73
C LEU A 287 21.59 5.86 -20.65
N ASP A 288 21.64 6.76 -19.68
CA ASP A 288 20.51 6.97 -18.78
C ASP A 288 19.32 7.57 -19.55
N TYR A 289 18.12 7.40 -19.01
CA TYR A 289 16.88 7.88 -19.64
C TYR A 289 16.94 9.36 -20.03
N HIS A 290 17.50 10.21 -19.18
CA HIS A 290 17.57 11.64 -19.42
C HIS A 290 18.41 11.96 -20.67
N ARG A 291 19.54 11.31 -20.84
CA ARG A 291 20.40 11.44 -22.04
C ARG A 291 19.72 10.87 -23.29
N TYR A 292 19.04 9.75 -23.20
CA TYR A 292 18.22 9.22 -24.30
C TYR A 292 17.15 10.20 -24.71
N LYS A 293 16.41 10.80 -23.76
CA LYS A 293 15.39 11.79 -24.01
C LYS A 293 15.97 13.02 -24.71
N MET A 294 17.08 13.53 -24.23
CA MET A 294 17.79 14.66 -24.86
C MET A 294 18.15 14.35 -26.31
N LEU A 295 18.77 13.22 -26.60
CA LEU A 295 19.09 12.81 -27.96
C LEU A 295 17.84 12.69 -28.83
N TYR A 296 16.80 12.07 -28.32
CA TYR A 296 15.55 11.87 -29.04
C TYR A 296 14.86 13.19 -29.37
N GLU A 297 14.98 14.19 -28.51
CA GLU A 297 14.53 15.57 -28.72
C GLU A 297 15.46 16.37 -29.63
N GLY A 298 16.52 15.78 -30.17
CA GLY A 298 17.51 16.45 -31.02
C GLY A 298 18.52 17.29 -30.26
N LYS A 299 18.59 17.17 -28.93
CA LYS A 299 19.56 17.86 -28.08
C LYS A 299 20.86 17.04 -28.01
N PRO A 300 22.03 17.69 -28.10
CA PRO A 300 23.31 16.98 -28.01
C PRO A 300 23.55 16.40 -26.60
N VAL A 301 24.25 15.27 -26.54
CA VAL A 301 24.63 14.60 -25.31
C VAL A 301 26.13 14.34 -25.31
N CYS A 302 26.80 14.76 -24.25
CA CYS A 302 28.23 14.48 -24.04
C CYS A 302 28.42 13.07 -23.45
N THR A 303 29.37 12.31 -24.01
CA THR A 303 29.74 10.97 -23.56
C THR A 303 31.22 10.71 -23.73
N GLU A 304 31.71 9.70 -23.01
CA GLU A 304 33.10 9.24 -23.01
C GLU A 304 33.21 7.87 -23.69
N CYS A 305 34.39 7.54 -24.16
CA CYS A 305 34.76 6.21 -24.64
C CYS A 305 33.85 5.64 -25.74
N VAL A 306 33.62 6.42 -26.79
CA VAL A 306 32.83 5.96 -27.95
C VAL A 306 33.72 5.15 -28.89
N TRP A 307 33.30 3.90 -29.17
CA TRP A 307 34.00 3.03 -30.12
C TRP A 307 33.54 3.35 -31.54
N THR A 308 34.51 3.62 -32.40
CA THR A 308 34.32 3.82 -33.82
C THR A 308 35.10 2.81 -34.64
N ARG A 309 34.91 2.77 -35.95
CA ARG A 309 35.73 1.95 -36.86
C ARG A 309 37.18 2.37 -36.87
N CYS A 310 37.46 3.64 -36.53
CA CYS A 310 38.82 4.19 -36.51
C CYS A 310 39.49 4.18 -35.14
N GLY A 311 38.83 3.62 -34.12
CA GLY A 311 39.36 3.55 -32.75
C GLY A 311 38.41 4.11 -31.71
N VAL A 312 38.96 4.31 -30.49
CA VAL A 312 38.18 4.86 -29.34
C VAL A 312 38.30 6.38 -29.36
N ILE A 313 37.19 7.07 -29.18
CA ILE A 313 37.12 8.50 -28.97
C ILE A 313 36.84 8.75 -27.50
N ASP A 314 37.77 9.37 -26.78
CA ASP A 314 37.66 9.56 -25.33
C ASP A 314 36.54 10.52 -24.95
N TYR A 315 36.40 11.63 -25.69
CA TYR A 315 35.38 12.66 -25.38
C TYR A 315 34.64 13.07 -26.66
N CYS A 316 33.32 12.92 -26.65
CA CYS A 316 32.51 13.34 -27.76
C CYS A 316 31.15 13.87 -27.38
N GLU A 317 30.58 14.64 -28.31
CA GLU A 317 29.19 15.07 -28.31
C GLU A 317 28.43 14.27 -29.36
N VAL A 318 27.41 13.56 -28.91
CA VAL A 318 26.49 12.80 -29.76
C VAL A 318 25.27 13.67 -30.03
N ASN A 319 24.82 13.76 -31.25
CA ASN A 319 23.57 14.36 -31.62
C ASN A 319 22.73 13.41 -32.47
N TYR A 320 21.42 13.58 -32.44
CA TYR A 320 20.49 12.80 -33.23
C TYR A 320 19.64 13.73 -34.09
N ASN A 321 19.61 13.45 -35.39
CA ASN A 321 18.72 14.15 -36.32
C ASN A 321 17.48 13.26 -36.56
N PRO A 322 16.31 13.58 -35.98
CA PRO A 322 15.12 12.76 -36.13
C PRO A 322 14.58 12.73 -37.58
N ASN A 323 14.78 13.81 -38.37
CA ASN A 323 14.31 13.86 -39.74
C ASN A 323 15.11 12.92 -40.67
N LYS A 324 16.41 12.79 -40.42
CA LYS A 324 17.31 11.91 -41.16
C LYS A 324 17.53 10.55 -40.50
N ASN A 325 16.98 10.38 -39.32
CA ASN A 325 17.20 9.20 -38.47
C ASN A 325 18.68 8.83 -38.37
N ARG A 326 19.55 9.83 -38.14
CA ARG A 326 21.01 9.67 -38.07
C ARG A 326 21.58 10.24 -36.78
N LEU A 327 22.53 9.50 -36.22
CA LEU A 327 23.40 9.97 -35.16
C LEU A 327 24.62 10.64 -35.75
N GLY A 328 24.99 11.80 -35.21
CA GLY A 328 26.23 12.52 -35.51
C GLY A 328 27.15 12.50 -34.29
N LEU A 329 28.45 12.46 -34.54
CA LEU A 329 29.50 12.56 -33.55
C LEU A 329 30.34 13.81 -33.76
N ARG A 330 30.63 14.52 -32.68
CA ARG A 330 31.59 15.62 -32.65
C ARG A 330 32.64 15.30 -31.59
N ILE A 331 33.89 15.22 -32.00
CA ILE A 331 35.00 15.00 -31.06
C ILE A 331 35.23 16.28 -30.26
N LEU A 332 35.41 16.15 -28.97
CA LEU A 332 35.66 17.26 -28.05
C LEU A 332 37.08 17.12 -27.44
N THR A 333 37.64 18.23 -27.05
CA THR A 333 38.76 18.25 -26.10
C THR A 333 38.25 17.97 -24.69
N GLU A 334 39.08 17.51 -23.80
CA GLU A 334 38.70 17.23 -22.41
C GLU A 334 38.10 18.46 -21.72
N SER A 335 38.66 19.64 -21.93
CA SER A 335 38.19 20.89 -21.38
C SER A 335 36.78 21.26 -21.89
N ALA A 336 36.54 21.15 -23.18
CA ALA A 336 35.25 21.42 -23.81
C ALA A 336 34.20 20.37 -23.34
N TYR A 337 34.62 19.13 -23.16
CA TYR A 337 33.75 18.08 -22.61
C TYR A 337 33.30 18.37 -21.18
N ARG A 338 34.23 18.73 -20.28
CA ARG A 338 33.93 19.08 -18.88
C ARG A 338 32.98 20.25 -18.77
N GLU A 339 33.20 21.30 -19.56
CA GLU A 339 32.34 22.50 -19.59
C GLU A 339 30.90 22.13 -20.01
N ARG A 340 30.75 21.42 -21.13
CA ARG A 340 29.44 21.02 -21.65
C ARG A 340 28.70 20.03 -20.72
N ARG A 341 29.44 19.11 -20.09
CA ARG A 341 28.87 18.20 -19.11
C ARG A 341 28.32 18.93 -17.89
N GLN A 342 29.02 19.96 -17.40
CA GLN A 342 28.51 20.82 -16.32
C GLN A 342 27.23 21.55 -16.74
N GLN A 343 27.16 22.09 -17.94
CA GLN A 343 25.95 22.72 -18.48
C GLN A 343 24.77 21.73 -18.55
N GLN A 344 25.01 20.49 -18.97
CA GLN A 344 23.98 19.45 -19.03
C GLN A 344 23.51 19.02 -17.63
N GLN A 345 24.39 18.96 -16.66
CA GLN A 345 24.05 18.67 -15.27
C GLN A 345 23.21 19.82 -14.64
N ALA A 346 23.59 21.06 -14.91
CA ALA A 346 22.82 22.23 -14.46
C ALA A 346 21.41 22.26 -15.08
N TYR A 347 21.27 21.90 -16.35
CA TYR A 347 20.00 21.77 -17.03
C TYR A 347 19.12 20.69 -16.39
N LYS A 348 19.69 19.53 -16.03
CA LYS A 348 19.02 18.44 -15.31
C LYS A 348 18.54 18.89 -13.92
N ALA A 349 19.38 19.59 -13.18
CA ALA A 349 19.01 20.13 -11.86
C ALA A 349 17.92 21.20 -11.94
N GLY A 350 17.91 22.02 -12.99
CA GLY A 350 16.86 23.02 -13.23
C GLY A 350 15.49 22.39 -13.53
N GLN A 351 15.45 21.29 -14.30
CA GLN A 351 14.19 20.59 -14.59
C GLN A 351 13.60 19.89 -13.36
N ASN A 352 14.44 19.37 -12.45
CA ASN A 352 13.96 18.77 -11.21
C ASN A 352 13.37 19.80 -10.22
N ARG A 353 13.80 21.08 -10.29
CA ARG A 353 13.24 22.17 -9.48
C ARG A 353 11.92 22.72 -10.01
N HIS A 354 11.66 22.58 -11.31
CA HIS A 354 10.40 23.05 -11.94
C HIS A 354 9.27 21.99 -11.90
N GLY A 355 9.54 20.77 -11.49
CA GLY A 355 8.50 19.75 -11.26
C GLY A 355 7.55 20.06 -10.12
N ASP A 356 7.92 20.98 -9.21
CA ASP A 356 7.13 21.30 -8.01
C ASP A 356 6.27 22.58 -8.14
N THR A 357 6.37 23.35 -9.22
CA THR A 357 5.68 24.67 -9.33
C THR A 357 4.83 24.89 -10.57
N ASP A 358 4.73 23.98 -11.53
CA ASP A 358 4.02 24.23 -12.78
C ASP A 358 2.78 23.35 -13.00
N THR A 359 1.71 23.64 -12.23
CA THR A 359 0.33 23.24 -12.57
C THR A 359 -0.40 24.33 -13.40
N ALA A 360 0.27 25.41 -13.73
CA ALA A 360 -0.29 26.46 -14.57
C ALA A 360 0.54 26.58 -15.86
N LEU A 361 -0.14 26.42 -17.02
CA LEU A 361 0.34 26.69 -18.36
C LEU A 361 1.11 25.58 -19.11
N ARG A 362 0.45 24.46 -19.40
CA ARG A 362 0.79 23.67 -20.58
C ARG A 362 -0.09 24.09 -21.75
N ARG A 363 0.41 24.97 -22.62
CA ARG A 363 -0.11 25.09 -23.97
C ARG A 363 0.27 23.82 -24.74
N PRO A 364 -0.66 23.23 -25.54
CA PRO A 364 -0.30 22.10 -26.40
C PRO A 364 0.74 22.56 -27.43
N PRO A 365 1.67 21.67 -27.85
CA PRO A 365 2.66 22.02 -28.86
C PRO A 365 1.94 22.39 -30.14
N GLN A 366 2.28 23.57 -30.68
CA GLN A 366 1.80 24.05 -31.98
C GLN A 366 2.16 23.04 -33.07
N LYS A 367 1.17 22.65 -33.86
CA LYS A 367 1.36 21.81 -35.05
C LYS A 367 2.39 22.46 -35.96
N VAL A 368 3.50 21.78 -36.20
CA VAL A 368 4.47 22.14 -37.24
C VAL A 368 3.76 22.04 -38.58
N PRO A 369 3.79 23.09 -39.43
CA PRO A 369 3.15 23.06 -40.74
C PRO A 369 3.76 21.96 -41.61
N GLN A 370 2.91 21.07 -42.13
CA GLN A 370 3.31 20.11 -43.16
C GLN A 370 3.66 20.91 -44.44
N LYS A 371 4.95 20.98 -44.77
CA LYS A 371 5.38 21.43 -46.09
C LYS A 371 5.02 20.34 -47.10
N THR A 372 4.10 20.71 -47.99
CA THR A 372 3.70 19.99 -49.19
C THR A 372 4.91 19.54 -50.01
N LYS A 373 4.87 18.29 -50.42
CA LYS A 373 5.79 17.71 -51.40
C LYS A 373 5.77 18.51 -52.69
N ARG A 374 6.87 19.11 -53.06
CA ARG A 374 7.21 19.35 -54.48
C ARG A 374 8.49 18.58 -54.74
N GLY A 375 8.37 17.70 -55.74
CA GLY A 375 9.41 16.80 -56.13
C GLY A 375 10.64 17.50 -56.70
N LEU A 376 11.78 16.84 -56.54
CA LEU A 376 12.88 16.91 -57.46
C LEU A 376 13.53 15.51 -57.50
N LYS A 377 13.52 14.96 -58.71
CA LYS A 377 14.32 13.83 -59.17
C LYS A 377 15.80 14.16 -58.98
N TRP A 378 16.57 13.22 -58.54
CA TRP A 378 17.77 12.57 -58.99
C TRP A 378 18.22 11.55 -58.00
#